data_e7609e22dbf29c91f048f3bf2a8770fe
#
_entry.id   e7609e22dbf29c91f048f3bf2a8770fe
#
_cell.length_a   1.000
_cell.length_b   1.000
_cell.length_c   1.000
_cell.angle_alpha   90.00
_cell.angle_beta   90.00
_cell.angle_gamma   90.00
#
_symmetry.space_group_name_H-M   'P 1'
#
loop_
_entity.id
_entity.type
_entity.pdbx_description
1 polymer ?
#
loop_
_entity_poly.entity_id
_entity_poly.type
_entity_poly.pdbx_seq_one_letter_code
_entity_poly.pdbx_strand_id
1 'polypeptide(L)'
;MKLYIVGPVASGKSTLARQVSQLTGIPCFHLDQVVYQKDPEKPSGNYKRPVEERDRLFHAILARDSYVLEDTGRVCFLEGMQHADRIILLDTSGILRRKRIVTRWIRQNFKLEPCDYRPNFTMLRDMFRWSRAYETGEDGTRRRALQFSEKLTVLHSPREIKNFLSSISHEQA
;
A
#
# COMPACT_ATOMS: atom_id res chain seq x y z
N MET A 1 -2.54 17.98 4.40
CA MET A 1 -2.87 17.01 3.31
C MET A 1 -2.96 15.60 3.88
N LYS A 2 -4.07 14.94 3.66
CA LYS A 2 -4.34 13.55 4.04
C LYS A 2 -4.43 12.72 2.77
N LEU A 3 -3.40 11.94 2.46
CA LEU A 3 -3.31 11.15 1.23
C LEU A 3 -3.46 9.65 1.52
N TYR A 4 -4.31 8.97 0.75
CA TYR A 4 -4.49 7.52 0.82
C TYR A 4 -4.05 6.86 -0.49
N ILE A 5 -3.01 6.03 -0.45
CA ILE A 5 -2.50 5.30 -1.61
C ILE A 5 -2.93 3.85 -1.52
N VAL A 6 -3.69 3.40 -2.50
CA VAL A 6 -4.26 2.05 -2.55
C VAL A 6 -3.91 1.34 -3.85
N GLY A 7 -3.96 0.01 -3.85
CA GLY A 7 -3.76 -0.80 -5.05
C GLY A 7 -3.26 -2.21 -4.71
N PRO A 8 -3.10 -3.09 -5.71
CA PRO A 8 -2.73 -4.48 -5.51
C PRO A 8 -1.30 -4.68 -5.01
N VAL A 9 -1.00 -5.91 -4.62
CA VAL A 9 0.37 -6.34 -4.30
C VAL A 9 1.32 -6.02 -5.46
N ALA A 10 2.54 -5.59 -5.15
CA ALA A 10 3.60 -5.23 -6.11
C ALA A 10 3.24 -4.10 -7.12
N SER A 11 2.19 -3.30 -6.87
CA SER A 11 1.87 -2.12 -7.71
C SER A 11 2.89 -0.98 -7.57
N GLY A 12 3.60 -0.89 -6.45
CA GLY A 12 4.56 0.17 -6.14
C GLY A 12 4.08 1.20 -5.12
N LYS A 13 2.96 0.93 -4.43
CA LYS A 13 2.35 1.81 -3.41
C LYS A 13 3.36 2.31 -2.37
N SER A 14 4.09 1.39 -1.74
CA SER A 14 5.04 1.73 -0.68
C SER A 14 6.20 2.59 -1.19
N THR A 15 6.59 2.44 -2.46
CA THR A 15 7.58 3.31 -3.10
C THR A 15 7.01 4.71 -3.31
N LEU A 16 5.80 4.79 -3.88
CA LEU A 16 5.12 6.08 -4.10
C LEU A 16 4.89 6.81 -2.77
N ALA A 17 4.41 6.10 -1.74
CA ALA A 17 4.14 6.68 -0.42
C ALA A 17 5.40 7.29 0.22
N ARG A 18 6.54 6.58 0.14
CA ARG A 18 7.83 7.12 0.60
C ARG A 18 8.30 8.32 -0.21
N GLN A 19 8.15 8.29 -1.54
CA GLN A 19 8.53 9.42 -2.39
C GLN A 19 7.69 10.66 -2.10
N VAL A 20 6.37 10.51 -1.93
CA VAL A 20 5.50 11.61 -1.50
C VAL A 20 5.92 12.15 -0.14
N SER A 21 6.16 11.27 0.83
CA SER A 21 6.63 11.68 2.17
C SER A 21 7.96 12.44 2.12
N GLN A 22 8.91 12.00 1.29
CA GLN A 22 10.19 12.69 1.10
C GLN A 22 10.03 14.08 0.46
N LEU A 23 9.13 14.22 -0.51
CA LEU A 23 8.88 15.48 -1.20
C LEU A 23 8.13 16.50 -0.32
N THR A 24 7.21 16.01 0.52
CA THR A 24 6.29 16.88 1.26
C THR A 24 6.65 17.05 2.73
N GLY A 25 7.55 16.24 3.28
CA GLY A 25 7.82 16.15 4.72
C GLY A 25 6.67 15.51 5.53
N ILE A 26 5.58 15.10 4.89
CA ILE A 26 4.42 14.50 5.58
C ILE A 26 4.73 13.03 5.94
N PRO A 27 4.46 12.60 7.18
CA PRO A 27 4.77 11.25 7.63
C PRO A 27 3.98 10.19 6.86
N CYS A 28 4.68 9.11 6.45
CA CYS A 28 4.11 7.97 5.74
C CYS A 28 3.88 6.80 6.70
N PHE A 29 2.71 6.16 6.58
CA PHE A 29 2.33 5.01 7.37
C PHE A 29 1.92 3.84 6.45
N HIS A 30 2.64 2.73 6.59
CA HIS A 30 2.33 1.47 5.90
C HIS A 30 1.34 0.67 6.76
N LEU A 31 0.08 0.52 6.32
CA LEU A 31 -0.96 -0.15 7.11
C LEU A 31 -0.71 -1.65 7.29
N ASP A 32 0.16 -2.26 6.48
CA ASP A 32 0.68 -3.60 6.77
C ASP A 32 1.36 -3.66 8.15
N GLN A 33 2.09 -2.61 8.56
CA GLN A 33 2.74 -2.54 9.88
C GLN A 33 1.76 -2.23 11.02
N VAL A 34 0.58 -1.71 10.70
CA VAL A 34 -0.54 -1.58 11.66
C VAL A 34 -1.22 -2.93 11.87
N VAL A 35 -1.37 -3.74 10.81
CA VAL A 35 -1.97 -5.08 10.89
C VAL A 35 -1.02 -6.11 11.49
N TYR A 36 0.27 -6.07 11.09
CA TYR A 36 1.25 -7.09 11.47
C TYR A 36 2.38 -6.47 12.29
N GLN A 37 2.78 -7.20 13.33
CA GLN A 37 3.97 -6.91 14.11
C GLN A 37 5.06 -7.93 13.78
N LYS A 38 6.29 -7.44 13.62
CA LYS A 38 7.47 -8.31 13.46
C LYS A 38 7.65 -9.18 14.69
N ASP A 39 7.88 -10.46 14.46
CA ASP A 39 8.21 -11.44 15.48
C ASP A 39 9.10 -12.52 14.85
N PRO A 40 10.44 -12.42 15.02
CA PRO A 40 11.38 -13.37 14.42
C PRO A 40 11.19 -14.83 14.92
N GLU A 41 10.55 -15.02 16.07
CA GLU A 41 10.30 -16.35 16.65
C GLU A 41 9.15 -17.06 15.94
N LYS A 42 8.24 -16.33 15.29
CA LYS A 42 7.14 -16.91 14.53
C LYS A 42 7.62 -17.49 13.19
N PRO A 43 7.04 -18.61 12.72
CA PRO A 43 7.38 -19.19 11.42
C PRO A 43 7.22 -18.24 10.24
N SER A 44 6.25 -17.32 10.29
CA SER A 44 6.01 -16.27 9.29
C SER A 44 6.95 -15.08 9.42
N GLY A 45 7.67 -14.92 10.54
CA GLY A 45 8.47 -13.74 10.87
C GLY A 45 7.66 -12.56 11.41
N ASN A 46 6.35 -12.73 11.56
CA ASN A 46 5.43 -11.75 12.11
C ASN A 46 4.17 -12.41 12.68
N TYR A 47 3.34 -11.62 13.39
CA TYR A 47 2.00 -12.03 13.78
C TYR A 47 1.00 -10.92 13.53
N LYS A 48 -0.26 -11.30 13.37
CA LYS A 48 -1.36 -10.34 13.20
C LYS A 48 -1.75 -9.77 14.57
N ARG A 49 -1.81 -8.44 14.67
CA ARG A 49 -2.24 -7.76 15.90
C ARG A 49 -3.70 -8.06 16.25
N PRO A 50 -4.07 -8.05 17.53
CA PRO A 50 -5.46 -7.99 17.95
C PRO A 50 -6.20 -6.81 17.29
N VAL A 51 -7.50 -6.99 17.05
CA VAL A 51 -8.32 -5.99 16.34
C VAL A 51 -8.31 -4.65 17.08
N GLU A 52 -8.44 -4.67 18.41
CA GLU A 52 -8.49 -3.48 19.25
C GLU A 52 -7.19 -2.67 19.18
N GLU A 53 -6.04 -3.37 19.18
CA GLU A 53 -4.74 -2.72 19.07
C GLU A 53 -4.53 -2.12 17.66
N ARG A 54 -4.88 -2.89 16.61
CA ARG A 54 -4.84 -2.43 15.22
C ARG A 54 -5.68 -1.16 15.04
N ASP A 55 -6.92 -1.16 15.53
CA ASP A 55 -7.87 -0.06 15.35
C ASP A 55 -7.43 1.16 16.17
N ARG A 56 -6.91 0.98 17.38
CA ARG A 56 -6.32 2.07 18.18
C ARG A 56 -5.15 2.74 17.43
N LEU A 57 -4.23 1.95 16.86
CA LEU A 57 -3.10 2.48 16.10
C LEU A 57 -3.56 3.22 14.84
N PHE A 58 -4.55 2.68 14.14
CA PHE A 58 -5.11 3.30 12.95
C PHE A 58 -5.79 4.64 13.27
N HIS A 59 -6.65 4.69 14.27
CA HIS A 59 -7.30 5.93 14.68
C HIS A 59 -6.31 6.99 15.19
N ALA A 60 -5.22 6.58 15.85
CA ALA A 60 -4.15 7.51 16.21
C ALA A 60 -3.44 8.14 14.99
N ILE A 61 -3.41 7.44 13.85
CA ILE A 61 -2.92 8.03 12.59
C ILE A 61 -3.97 8.98 12.01
N LEU A 62 -5.25 8.60 11.98
CA LEU A 62 -6.33 9.42 11.42
C LEU A 62 -6.52 10.74 12.17
N ALA A 63 -6.20 10.77 13.47
CA ALA A 63 -6.28 11.97 14.32
C ALA A 63 -5.20 13.04 13.98
N ARG A 64 -4.22 12.73 13.11
CA ARG A 64 -3.19 13.68 12.69
C ARG A 64 -3.74 14.66 11.66
N ASP A 65 -3.16 15.86 11.63
CA ASP A 65 -3.52 16.90 10.64
C ASP A 65 -3.10 16.53 9.22
N SER A 66 -2.01 15.75 9.11
CA SER A 66 -1.48 15.30 7.82
C SER A 66 -0.86 13.92 7.90
N TYR A 67 -1.04 13.14 6.84
CA TYR A 67 -0.44 11.82 6.69
C TYR A 67 -0.46 11.32 5.24
N VAL A 68 0.41 10.38 4.94
CA VAL A 68 0.36 9.54 3.74
C VAL A 68 0.10 8.11 4.20
N LEU A 69 -1.07 7.56 3.90
CA LEU A 69 -1.41 6.16 4.16
C LEU A 69 -1.16 5.29 2.93
N GLU A 70 -0.72 4.06 3.15
CA GLU A 70 -0.55 3.06 2.11
C GLU A 70 -1.15 1.73 2.53
N ASP A 71 -2.07 1.20 1.70
CA ASP A 71 -2.77 -0.06 1.95
C ASP A 71 -3.10 -0.84 0.67
N THR A 72 -3.45 -2.11 0.82
CA THR A 72 -3.98 -2.96 -0.25
C THR A 72 -5.48 -2.79 -0.50
N GLY A 73 -6.15 -1.91 0.24
CA GLY A 73 -7.59 -1.66 0.15
C GLY A 73 -8.43 -2.55 1.08
N ARG A 74 -7.93 -2.83 2.27
CA ARG A 74 -8.65 -3.62 3.28
C ARG A 74 -9.92 -2.92 3.76
N VAL A 75 -10.97 -3.71 3.96
CA VAL A 75 -12.26 -3.20 4.47
C VAL A 75 -12.11 -2.52 5.83
N CYS A 76 -11.24 -3.05 6.71
CA CYS A 76 -11.03 -2.49 8.04
C CYS A 76 -10.37 -1.09 8.06
N PHE A 77 -9.90 -0.60 6.90
CA PHE A 77 -9.30 0.72 6.76
C PHE A 77 -10.09 1.65 5.82
N LEU A 78 -11.34 1.31 5.54
CA LEU A 78 -12.21 2.11 4.67
C LEU A 78 -12.39 3.54 5.18
N GLU A 79 -12.44 3.73 6.49
CA GLU A 79 -12.50 5.04 7.15
C GLU A 79 -11.33 5.94 6.75
N GLY A 80 -10.13 5.37 6.51
CA GLY A 80 -8.99 6.12 6.01
C GLY A 80 -9.21 6.71 4.62
N MET A 81 -9.95 6.00 3.74
CA MET A 81 -10.36 6.56 2.45
C MET A 81 -11.41 7.66 2.62
N GLN A 82 -12.32 7.52 3.60
CA GLN A 82 -13.33 8.55 3.89
C GLN A 82 -12.68 9.87 4.33
N HIS A 83 -11.69 9.80 5.23
CA HIS A 83 -11.00 10.95 5.81
C HIS A 83 -9.89 11.53 4.93
N ALA A 84 -9.47 10.84 3.88
CA ALA A 84 -8.44 11.34 2.97
C ALA A 84 -8.94 12.53 2.14
N ASP A 85 -8.08 13.53 1.91
CA ASP A 85 -8.33 14.63 0.97
C ASP A 85 -8.22 14.13 -0.48
N ARG A 86 -7.28 13.20 -0.73
CA ARG A 86 -7.00 12.59 -2.05
C ARG A 86 -6.76 11.09 -1.91
N ILE A 87 -7.25 10.31 -2.87
CA ILE A 87 -7.02 8.86 -2.96
C ILE A 87 -6.29 8.57 -4.27
N ILE A 88 -5.20 7.83 -4.20
CA ILE A 88 -4.44 7.38 -5.37
C ILE A 88 -4.58 5.88 -5.50
N LEU A 89 -5.21 5.43 -6.58
CA LEU A 89 -5.25 4.02 -6.94
C LEU A 89 -4.13 3.69 -7.93
N LEU A 90 -3.17 2.85 -7.50
CA LEU A 90 -2.16 2.31 -8.42
C LEU A 90 -2.70 1.07 -9.12
N ASP A 91 -3.26 1.26 -10.30
CA ASP A 91 -3.83 0.19 -11.14
C ASP A 91 -2.86 -0.26 -12.25
N THR A 92 -1.67 -0.67 -11.84
CA THR A 92 -0.60 -1.12 -12.75
C THR A 92 -0.93 -2.48 -13.38
N SER A 93 -0.44 -2.73 -14.61
CA SER A 93 -0.73 -3.96 -15.36
C SER A 93 -0.32 -5.23 -14.60
N GLY A 94 -1.10 -6.30 -14.77
CA GLY A 94 -0.83 -7.60 -14.14
C GLY A 94 0.53 -8.20 -14.55
N ILE A 95 0.97 -7.98 -15.80
CA ILE A 95 2.29 -8.44 -16.26
C ILE A 95 3.40 -7.76 -15.45
N LEU A 96 3.32 -6.46 -15.25
CA LEU A 96 4.31 -5.70 -14.48
C LEU A 96 4.33 -6.15 -13.02
N ARG A 97 3.14 -6.37 -12.42
CA ARG A 97 3.04 -6.87 -11.05
C ARG A 97 3.67 -8.25 -10.90
N ARG A 98 3.36 -9.19 -11.81
CA ARG A 98 3.94 -10.56 -11.80
C ARG A 98 5.47 -10.51 -11.87
N LYS A 99 6.04 -9.70 -12.77
CA LYS A 99 7.49 -9.50 -12.83
C LYS A 99 8.05 -8.98 -11.51
N ARG A 100 7.41 -7.98 -10.92
CA ARG A 100 7.83 -7.38 -9.64
C ARG A 100 7.71 -8.35 -8.46
N ILE A 101 6.67 -9.19 -8.41
CA ILE A 101 6.50 -10.23 -7.39
C ILE A 101 7.70 -11.18 -7.41
N VAL A 102 8.06 -11.72 -8.58
CA VAL A 102 9.20 -12.64 -8.70
C VAL A 102 10.51 -11.95 -8.34
N THR A 103 10.77 -10.78 -8.91
CA THR A 103 12.01 -10.03 -8.64
C THR A 103 12.16 -9.69 -7.16
N ARG A 104 11.06 -9.23 -6.52
CA ARG A 104 11.05 -8.92 -5.10
C ARG A 104 11.30 -10.16 -4.25
N TRP A 105 10.65 -11.28 -4.55
CA TRP A 105 10.84 -12.54 -3.84
C TRP A 105 12.29 -13.02 -3.92
N ILE A 106 12.91 -12.97 -5.10
CA ILE A 106 14.33 -13.28 -5.30
C ILE A 106 15.19 -12.36 -4.42
N ARG A 107 15.03 -11.04 -4.52
CA ARG A 107 15.83 -10.06 -3.77
C ARG A 107 15.70 -10.23 -2.26
N GLN A 108 14.50 -10.56 -1.76
CA GLN A 108 14.27 -10.80 -0.34
C GLN A 108 14.93 -12.09 0.14
N ASN A 109 14.92 -13.17 -0.65
CA ASN A 109 15.63 -14.41 -0.32
C ASN A 109 17.16 -14.23 -0.29
N PHE A 110 17.70 -13.38 -1.16
CA PHE A 110 19.11 -13.01 -1.16
C PHE A 110 19.46 -11.87 -0.19
N LYS A 111 18.53 -11.44 0.67
CA LYS A 111 18.68 -10.33 1.63
C LYS A 111 19.08 -8.98 0.99
N LEU A 112 18.81 -8.79 -0.29
CA LEU A 112 19.04 -7.56 -1.04
C LEU A 112 17.90 -6.54 -0.87
N GLU A 113 16.78 -6.97 -0.29
CA GLU A 113 15.62 -6.12 0.02
C GLU A 113 15.04 -6.53 1.37
N PRO A 114 14.82 -5.58 2.31
CA PRO A 114 14.23 -5.88 3.60
C PRO A 114 12.78 -6.34 3.45
N CYS A 115 12.34 -7.24 4.34
CA CYS A 115 10.95 -7.64 4.44
C CYS A 115 10.55 -7.88 5.91
N ASP A 116 9.24 -7.76 6.19
CA ASP A 116 8.65 -7.89 7.52
C ASP A 116 8.03 -9.28 7.73
N TYR A 117 8.42 -10.25 6.88
CA TYR A 117 7.99 -11.66 6.90
C TYR A 117 9.10 -12.55 6.36
N ARG A 118 8.97 -13.88 6.53
CA ARG A 118 9.92 -14.83 5.91
C ARG A 118 9.51 -15.11 4.45
N PRO A 119 10.35 -14.73 3.47
CA PRO A 119 10.07 -15.00 2.06
C PRO A 119 10.21 -16.50 1.78
N ASN A 120 9.09 -17.17 1.50
CA ASN A 120 9.02 -18.58 1.15
C ASN A 120 8.10 -18.80 -0.06
N PHE A 121 8.04 -20.03 -0.58
CA PHE A 121 7.19 -20.36 -1.73
C PHE A 121 5.69 -20.16 -1.46
N THR A 122 5.23 -20.40 -0.23
CA THR A 122 3.84 -20.14 0.14
C THR A 122 3.50 -18.66 -0.02
N MET A 123 4.36 -17.77 0.47
CA MET A 123 4.18 -16.34 0.33
C MET A 123 4.21 -15.91 -1.16
N LEU A 124 5.12 -16.47 -1.95
CA LEU A 124 5.16 -16.21 -3.39
C LEU A 124 3.83 -16.59 -4.07
N ARG A 125 3.31 -17.80 -3.79
CA ARG A 125 2.01 -18.26 -4.32
C ARG A 125 0.87 -17.34 -3.88
N ASP A 126 0.88 -16.92 -2.62
CA ASP A 126 -0.15 -16.03 -2.08
C ASP A 126 -0.12 -14.65 -2.74
N MET A 127 1.06 -14.08 -3.02
CA MET A 127 1.18 -12.84 -3.77
C MET A 127 0.58 -12.95 -5.18
N PHE A 128 0.79 -14.07 -5.88
CA PHE A 128 0.14 -14.30 -7.17
C PHE A 128 -1.37 -14.44 -7.05
N ARG A 129 -1.87 -15.14 -6.02
CA ARG A 129 -3.29 -15.27 -5.74
C ARG A 129 -3.93 -13.90 -5.48
N TRP A 130 -3.33 -13.07 -4.63
CA TRP A 130 -3.81 -11.70 -4.36
C TRP A 130 -3.77 -10.81 -5.60
N SER A 131 -2.72 -10.92 -6.42
CA SER A 131 -2.65 -10.17 -7.68
C SER A 131 -3.77 -10.58 -8.64
N ARG A 132 -4.10 -11.88 -8.70
CA ARG A 132 -5.21 -12.39 -9.51
C ARG A 132 -6.57 -11.93 -8.96
N ALA A 133 -6.80 -12.04 -7.66
CA ALA A 133 -8.04 -11.59 -7.02
C ALA A 133 -8.32 -10.10 -7.29
N TYR A 134 -7.28 -9.27 -7.35
CA TYR A 134 -7.42 -7.90 -7.78
C TYR A 134 -7.80 -7.78 -9.28
N GLU A 135 -7.19 -8.57 -10.16
CA GLU A 135 -7.50 -8.56 -11.61
C GLU A 135 -8.95 -8.96 -11.87
N THR A 136 -9.45 -9.99 -11.18
CA THR A 136 -10.86 -10.45 -11.31
C THR A 136 -11.85 -9.56 -10.55
N GLY A 137 -11.35 -8.67 -9.67
CA GLY A 137 -12.19 -7.82 -8.84
C GLY A 137 -12.76 -8.51 -7.59
N GLU A 138 -12.37 -9.77 -7.33
CA GLU A 138 -12.80 -10.54 -6.15
C GLU A 138 -12.41 -9.89 -4.83
N ASP A 139 -11.23 -9.23 -4.77
CA ASP A 139 -10.76 -8.55 -3.57
C ASP A 139 -11.53 -7.25 -3.26
N GLY A 140 -12.30 -6.73 -4.22
CA GLY A 140 -13.13 -5.54 -4.12
C GLY A 140 -12.36 -4.21 -3.97
N THR A 141 -11.03 -4.21 -4.05
CA THR A 141 -10.19 -3.00 -3.84
C THR A 141 -10.56 -1.88 -4.81
N ARG A 142 -10.64 -2.19 -6.12
CA ARG A 142 -11.02 -1.20 -7.15
C ARG A 142 -12.42 -0.65 -6.90
N ARG A 143 -13.38 -1.52 -6.58
CA ARG A 143 -14.78 -1.12 -6.30
C ARG A 143 -14.87 -0.19 -5.08
N ARG A 144 -14.10 -0.46 -4.00
CA ARG A 144 -14.07 0.42 -2.82
C ARG A 144 -13.47 1.77 -3.14
N ALA A 145 -12.36 1.82 -3.89
CA ALA A 145 -11.74 3.09 -4.29
C ALA A 145 -12.68 3.94 -5.17
N LEU A 146 -13.41 3.31 -6.10
CA LEU A 146 -14.36 3.99 -6.99
C LEU A 146 -15.56 4.62 -6.27
N GLN A 147 -15.87 4.21 -5.03
CA GLN A 147 -16.89 4.87 -4.20
C GLN A 147 -16.54 6.32 -3.85
N PHE A 148 -15.27 6.70 -3.99
CA PHE A 148 -14.75 8.04 -3.70
C PHE A 148 -14.22 8.72 -4.96
N SER A 149 -14.96 8.59 -6.07
CA SER A 149 -14.53 9.07 -7.39
C SER A 149 -14.20 10.56 -7.44
N GLU A 150 -14.84 11.38 -6.61
CA GLU A 150 -14.64 12.83 -6.51
C GLU A 150 -13.24 13.24 -6.04
N LYS A 151 -12.55 12.35 -5.31
CA LYS A 151 -11.19 12.56 -4.79
C LYS A 151 -10.19 11.48 -5.22
N LEU A 152 -10.61 10.62 -6.19
CA LEU A 152 -9.82 9.51 -6.69
C LEU A 152 -9.00 9.90 -7.92
N THR A 153 -7.71 9.61 -7.88
CA THR A 153 -6.84 9.62 -9.07
C THR A 153 -6.34 8.19 -9.32
N VAL A 154 -6.52 7.70 -10.55
CA VAL A 154 -6.03 6.37 -10.94
C VAL A 154 -4.75 6.52 -11.75
N LEU A 155 -3.71 5.78 -11.39
CA LEU A 155 -2.41 5.79 -12.07
C LEU A 155 -2.09 4.38 -12.59
N HIS A 156 -1.95 4.26 -13.91
CA HIS A 156 -1.73 2.98 -14.59
C HIS A 156 -0.27 2.72 -14.97
N SER A 157 0.54 3.78 -15.10
CA SER A 157 1.87 3.69 -15.66
C SER A 157 2.93 4.41 -14.83
N PRO A 158 4.23 4.03 -14.96
CA PRO A 158 5.33 4.74 -14.34
C PRO A 158 5.41 6.23 -14.76
N ARG A 159 4.98 6.56 -15.99
CA ARG A 159 4.95 7.94 -16.48
C ARG A 159 3.91 8.76 -15.71
N GLU A 160 2.71 8.23 -15.49
CA GLU A 160 1.67 8.88 -14.71
C GLU A 160 2.08 9.09 -13.26
N ILE A 161 2.76 8.08 -12.65
CA ILE A 161 3.33 8.19 -11.30
C ILE A 161 4.35 9.35 -11.25
N LYS A 162 5.24 9.44 -12.24
CA LYS A 162 6.22 10.53 -12.30
C LYS A 162 5.54 11.90 -12.43
N ASN A 163 4.54 12.02 -13.30
CA ASN A 163 3.78 13.28 -13.47
C ASN A 163 3.07 13.67 -12.17
N PHE A 164 2.46 12.71 -11.48
CA PHE A 164 1.83 12.94 -10.17
C PHE A 164 2.83 13.43 -9.11
N LEU A 165 4.03 12.84 -9.03
CA LEU A 165 5.08 13.31 -8.12
C LEU A 165 5.54 14.73 -8.45
N SER A 166 5.65 15.07 -9.74
CA SER A 166 5.99 16.44 -10.16
C SER A 166 4.91 17.45 -9.77
N SER A 167 3.62 17.10 -9.90
CA SER A 167 2.53 17.99 -9.46
C SER A 167 2.54 18.26 -7.96
N ILE A 168 2.82 17.23 -7.14
CA ILE A 168 2.95 17.42 -5.68
C ILE A 168 4.12 18.34 -5.32
N SER A 169 5.26 18.24 -6.03
CA SER A 169 6.40 19.15 -5.80
C SER A 169 6.05 20.61 -6.09
N HIS A 170 5.23 20.87 -7.10
CA HIS A 170 4.80 22.23 -7.45
C HIS A 170 3.73 22.79 -6.49
N GLU A 171 2.92 21.95 -5.87
CA GLU A 171 1.91 22.41 -4.87
C GLU A 171 2.58 22.88 -3.55
N GLN A 172 3.86 22.57 -3.34
CA GLN A 172 4.60 22.91 -2.10
C GLN A 172 5.62 24.04 -2.28
N ALA A 173 5.87 24.47 -3.52
CA ALA A 173 6.75 25.57 -3.86
C ALA A 173 6.00 26.89 -3.91
#